data_c1830c1f1a295b0137a460a230445124
#
_entry.id   c1830c1f1a295b0137a460a230445124
#
_cell.length_a   1.000
_cell.length_b   1.000
_cell.length_c   1.000
_cell.angle_alpha   90.00
_cell.angle_beta   90.00
_cell.angle_gamma   90.00
#
_symmetry.space_group_name_H-M   'P 1'
#
loop_
_entity.id
_entity.type
_entity.pdbx_description
1 polymer ?
#
loop_
_entity_poly.entity_id
_entity_poly.type
_entity_poly.pdbx_seq_one_letter_code
_entity_poly.pdbx_strand_id
1 'polypeptide(L)'
;SVIQGQAGMDYTTHTVVNEYYDVDSQNNIGKGEIYVLAFLSMAGSEYLVAGRYIDHYECRDDDWRIILRQYIYDWSRTSEYSGSDPNGLFETLTYRGKHTKDDLSYDILGE
;
A
#
# COMPACT_ATOMS: atom_id res chain seq x y z
N SER A 1 7.87 -2.56 -11.03
CA SER A 1 7.05 -1.53 -10.40
C SER A 1 5.90 -2.16 -9.61
N VAL A 2 5.29 -1.38 -8.75
CA VAL A 2 4.15 -1.82 -7.95
C VAL A 2 2.98 -2.24 -8.84
N ILE A 3 2.70 -1.49 -9.89
CA ILE A 3 1.62 -1.79 -10.83
C ILE A 3 1.88 -3.13 -11.53
N GLN A 4 3.09 -3.38 -11.96
CA GLN A 4 3.45 -4.62 -12.64
C GLN A 4 3.31 -5.83 -11.71
N GLY A 5 3.74 -5.71 -10.46
CA GLY A 5 3.61 -6.78 -9.47
C GLY A 5 2.17 -7.09 -9.09
N GLN A 6 1.24 -6.15 -9.32
CA GLN A 6 -0.17 -6.28 -8.99
C GLN A 6 -1.04 -6.70 -10.19
N ALA A 7 -0.45 -6.88 -11.38
CA ALA A 7 -1.21 -7.10 -12.62
C ALA A 7 -2.05 -8.39 -12.59
N GLY A 8 -1.68 -9.40 -11.78
CA GLY A 8 -2.43 -10.64 -11.65
C GLY A 8 -3.51 -10.63 -10.58
N MET A 9 -3.75 -9.50 -9.94
CA MET A 9 -4.71 -9.36 -8.86
C MET A 9 -5.98 -8.66 -9.35
N ASP A 10 -7.15 -9.08 -8.83
CA ASP A 10 -8.42 -8.42 -9.15
C ASP A 10 -8.48 -7.01 -8.56
N TYR A 11 -8.05 -6.87 -7.31
CA TYR A 11 -7.81 -5.57 -6.71
C TYR A 11 -6.67 -5.66 -5.68
N THR A 12 -6.13 -4.51 -5.34
CA THR A 12 -5.14 -4.39 -4.26
C THR A 12 -5.24 -2.99 -3.66
N THR A 13 -5.14 -2.92 -2.34
CA THR A 13 -5.14 -1.67 -1.59
C THR A 13 -4.12 -1.78 -0.47
N HIS A 14 -3.22 -0.79 -0.38
CA HIS A 14 -2.25 -0.70 0.71
C HIS A 14 -2.60 0.51 1.56
N THR A 15 -2.87 0.28 2.84
CA THR A 15 -3.27 1.33 3.77
C THR A 15 -2.20 1.48 4.85
N VAL A 16 -1.59 2.65 4.90
CA VAL A 16 -0.67 3.03 5.98
C VAL A 16 -1.52 3.51 7.15
N VAL A 17 -1.39 2.87 8.30
CA VAL A 17 -2.28 3.14 9.44
C VAL A 17 -1.58 3.85 10.58
N ASN A 18 -0.38 3.46 10.95
CA ASN A 18 0.38 4.09 12.03
C ASN A 18 1.81 4.31 11.57
N GLU A 19 2.39 5.42 12.00
CA GLU A 19 3.78 5.76 11.72
C GLU A 19 4.44 6.24 12.99
N TYR A 20 5.65 5.78 13.21
CA TYR A 20 6.49 6.21 14.30
C TYR A 20 7.89 6.48 13.77
N TYR A 21 8.47 7.63 14.12
CA TYR A 21 9.80 8.02 13.65
C TYR A 21 10.67 8.43 14.83
N ASP A 22 11.92 8.05 14.76
CA ASP A 22 12.97 8.47 15.68
C ASP A 22 14.10 9.08 14.85
N VAL A 23 14.27 10.40 14.94
CA VAL A 23 15.18 11.15 14.09
C VAL A 23 16.31 11.73 14.93
N ASP A 24 17.54 11.48 14.51
CA ASP A 24 18.74 12.10 15.05
C ASP A 24 19.25 13.11 14.02
N SER A 25 18.81 14.36 14.15
CA SER A 25 19.15 15.41 13.20
C SER A 25 20.62 15.83 13.27
N GLN A 26 21.29 15.61 14.38
CA GLN A 26 22.71 15.95 14.51
C GLN A 26 23.58 15.03 13.67
N ASN A 27 23.21 13.76 13.56
CA ASN A 27 23.93 12.75 12.79
C ASN A 27 23.31 12.47 11.41
N ASN A 28 22.25 13.19 11.05
CA ASN A 28 21.55 13.05 9.78
C ASN A 28 21.04 11.64 9.51
N ILE A 29 20.57 10.95 10.55
CA ILE A 29 20.02 9.62 10.47
C ILE A 29 18.65 9.55 11.15
N GLY A 30 17.85 8.58 10.76
CA GLY A 30 16.56 8.34 11.38
C GLY A 30 16.10 6.91 11.16
N LYS A 31 15.11 6.53 11.93
CA LYS A 31 14.44 5.23 11.81
C LYS A 31 12.95 5.45 11.83
N GLY A 32 12.22 4.57 11.16
CA GLY A 32 10.77 4.61 11.17
C GLY A 32 10.16 3.22 11.24
N GLU A 33 9.00 3.15 11.84
CA GLU A 33 8.16 1.97 11.83
C GLU A 33 6.81 2.37 11.25
N ILE A 34 6.43 1.75 10.13
CA ILE A 34 5.23 2.10 9.38
C ILE A 34 4.34 0.88 9.29
N TYR A 35 3.18 0.93 9.94
CA TYR A 35 2.20 -0.16 9.90
C TYR A 35 1.37 -0.08 8.64
N VAL A 36 1.20 -1.23 7.97
CA VAL A 36 0.51 -1.33 6.69
C VAL A 36 -0.50 -2.46 6.73
N LEU A 37 -1.71 -2.19 6.26
CA LEU A 37 -2.71 -3.20 5.94
C LEU A 37 -2.81 -3.29 4.42
N ALA A 38 -2.65 -4.48 3.87
CA ALA A 38 -2.82 -4.74 2.46
C ALA A 38 -4.06 -5.61 2.25
N PHE A 39 -4.93 -5.13 1.38
CA PHE A 39 -6.13 -5.85 0.95
C PHE A 39 -5.92 -6.22 -0.50
N LEU A 40 -6.03 -7.50 -0.83
CA LEU A 40 -5.85 -7.91 -2.22
C LEU A 40 -6.70 -9.13 -2.54
N SER A 41 -7.01 -9.30 -3.81
CA SER A 41 -7.69 -10.49 -4.30
C SER A 41 -6.93 -11.08 -5.48
N MET A 42 -6.87 -12.40 -5.51
CA MET A 42 -6.14 -13.14 -6.52
C MET A 42 -6.65 -14.58 -6.56
N ALA A 43 -6.89 -15.09 -7.78
CA ALA A 43 -7.26 -16.48 -8.00
C ALA A 43 -8.47 -16.96 -7.16
N GLY A 44 -9.49 -16.12 -7.02
CA GLY A 44 -10.72 -16.48 -6.30
C GLY A 44 -10.63 -16.38 -4.79
N SER A 45 -9.52 -15.87 -4.27
CA SER A 45 -9.34 -15.64 -2.83
C SER A 45 -9.08 -14.18 -2.53
N GLU A 46 -9.48 -13.78 -1.34
CA GLU A 46 -9.25 -12.45 -0.82
C GLU A 46 -8.32 -12.54 0.38
N TYR A 47 -7.33 -11.65 0.43
CA TYR A 47 -6.32 -11.65 1.48
C TYR A 47 -6.32 -10.30 2.19
N LEU A 48 -6.27 -10.36 3.51
CA LEU A 48 -5.93 -9.23 4.36
C LEU A 48 -4.59 -9.55 5.00
N VAL A 49 -3.59 -8.73 4.70
CA VAL A 49 -2.22 -8.92 5.19
C VAL A 49 -1.85 -7.75 6.09
N ALA A 50 -1.45 -8.03 7.31
CA ALA A 50 -0.97 -7.03 8.24
C ALA A 50 0.53 -7.17 8.40
N GLY A 51 1.23 -6.07 8.26
CA GLY A 51 2.67 -6.02 8.40
C GLY A 51 3.15 -4.61 8.68
N ARG A 52 4.43 -4.45 8.67
CA ARG A 52 5.07 -3.16 8.93
C ARG A 52 6.40 -3.08 8.22
N TYR A 53 6.79 -1.86 7.90
CA TYR A 53 8.12 -1.56 7.41
C TYR A 53 8.96 -1.01 8.55
N ILE A 54 10.18 -1.49 8.63
CA ILE A 54 11.22 -0.86 9.44
C ILE A 54 12.14 -0.16 8.47
N ASP A 55 12.14 1.16 8.53
CA ASP A 55 12.88 2.00 7.60
C ASP A 55 14.08 2.64 8.29
N HIS A 56 15.17 2.71 7.56
CA HIS A 56 16.35 3.48 7.96
C HIS A 56 16.49 4.63 6.97
N TYR A 57 16.67 5.83 7.52
CA TYR A 57 16.74 7.06 6.73
C TYR A 57 18.09 7.73 6.91
N GLU A 58 18.48 8.47 5.89
CA GLU A 58 19.66 9.32 5.94
C GLU A 58 19.32 10.65 5.27
N CYS A 59 19.80 11.75 5.88
CA CYS A 59 19.66 13.07 5.30
C CYS A 59 20.97 13.46 4.62
N ARG A 60 20.89 13.76 3.32
CA ARG A 60 22.00 14.29 2.53
C ARG A 60 21.51 15.51 1.78
N ASP A 61 22.26 16.61 1.89
CA ASP A 61 21.90 17.86 1.20
C ASP A 61 20.46 18.31 1.50
N ASP A 62 20.07 18.21 2.78
CA ASP A 62 18.72 18.54 3.27
C ASP A 62 17.61 17.65 2.71
N ASP A 63 17.96 16.50 2.13
CA ASP A 63 17.01 15.56 1.57
C ASP A 63 17.03 14.25 2.35
N TRP A 64 15.90 13.89 2.96
CA TRP A 64 15.74 12.65 3.70
C TRP A 64 15.36 11.52 2.75
N ARG A 65 16.10 10.42 2.80
CA ARG A 65 15.88 9.25 1.94
C ARG A 65 15.88 7.97 2.74
N ILE A 66 15.10 7.00 2.29
CA ILE A 66 15.15 5.65 2.81
C ILE A 66 16.40 4.99 2.26
N ILE A 67 17.29 4.53 3.15
CA ILE A 67 18.49 3.80 2.75
C ILE A 67 18.36 2.29 2.94
N LEU A 68 17.40 1.86 3.75
CA LEU A 68 17.09 0.45 3.97
C LEU A 68 15.65 0.33 4.40
N ARG A 69 14.92 -0.57 3.78
CA ARG A 69 13.54 -0.91 4.17
C ARG A 69 13.44 -2.41 4.38
N GLN A 70 12.97 -2.81 5.56
CA GLN A 70 12.73 -4.19 5.90
C GLN A 70 11.23 -4.38 6.18
N TYR A 71 10.64 -5.41 5.59
CA TYR A 71 9.23 -5.71 5.81
C TYR A 71 9.10 -6.80 6.87
N ILE A 72 8.21 -6.58 7.83
CA ILE A 72 7.85 -7.58 8.83
C ILE A 72 6.41 -8.01 8.57
N TYR A 73 6.23 -9.28 8.31
CA TYR A 73 4.91 -9.88 8.19
C TYR A 73 4.41 -10.26 9.58
N ASP A 74 3.26 -9.71 9.98
CA ASP A 74 2.71 -9.98 11.31
C ASP A 74 1.64 -11.08 11.27
N TRP A 75 0.60 -10.92 10.43
CA TRP A 75 -0.46 -11.92 10.28
C TRP A 75 -1.25 -11.68 8.99
N SER A 76 -2.06 -12.67 8.62
CA SER A 76 -2.95 -12.53 7.48
C SER A 76 -4.22 -13.33 7.67
N ARG A 77 -5.24 -13.00 6.87
CA ARG A 77 -6.48 -13.75 6.74
C ARG A 77 -6.79 -13.98 5.28
N THR A 78 -7.37 -15.13 5.00
CA THR A 78 -7.79 -15.50 3.65
C THR A 78 -9.26 -15.86 3.69
N SER A 79 -10.01 -15.40 2.69
CA SER A 79 -11.42 -15.73 2.49
C SER A 79 -11.72 -15.89 1.01
N GLU A 80 -12.93 -16.38 0.69
CA GLU A 80 -13.36 -16.44 -0.69
C GLU A 80 -13.63 -15.05 -1.24
N TYR A 81 -13.30 -14.85 -2.51
CA TYR A 81 -13.58 -13.61 -3.21
C TYR A 81 -14.62 -13.86 -4.30
N SER A 82 -15.77 -13.21 -4.17
CA SER A 82 -16.90 -13.33 -5.11
C SER A 82 -17.09 -12.08 -5.95
N GLY A 83 -16.09 -11.21 -5.98
CA GLY A 83 -16.16 -9.91 -6.65
C GLY A 83 -16.20 -8.76 -5.64
N SER A 84 -15.84 -7.57 -6.09
CA SER A 84 -15.74 -6.39 -5.22
C SER A 84 -17.10 -5.87 -4.74
N ASP A 85 -18.18 -6.24 -5.44
CA ASP A 85 -19.53 -5.81 -5.10
C ASP A 85 -20.53 -6.93 -5.46
N PRO A 86 -20.44 -8.12 -4.78
CA PRO A 86 -21.19 -9.31 -5.22
C PRO A 86 -22.71 -9.15 -5.16
N ASN A 87 -23.21 -8.24 -4.33
CA ASN A 87 -24.67 -8.01 -4.21
C ASN A 87 -25.14 -6.77 -4.98
N GLY A 88 -24.26 -6.12 -5.73
CA GLY A 88 -24.61 -4.95 -6.53
C GLY A 88 -24.99 -3.72 -5.70
N LEU A 89 -24.59 -3.67 -4.43
CA LEU A 89 -24.97 -2.59 -3.52
C LEU A 89 -24.44 -1.23 -3.97
N PHE A 90 -23.29 -1.21 -4.62
CA PHE A 90 -22.58 0.02 -5.01
C PHE A 90 -22.64 0.27 -6.52
N GLU A 91 -23.55 -0.39 -7.26
CA GLU A 91 -23.68 -0.23 -8.71
C GLU A 91 -23.92 1.21 -9.17
N THR A 92 -24.60 2.00 -8.33
CA THR A 92 -24.94 3.38 -8.68
C THR A 92 -23.77 4.35 -8.58
N LEU A 93 -22.66 3.92 -8.02
CA LEU A 93 -21.47 4.77 -7.93
C LEU A 93 -20.78 4.85 -9.29
N THR A 94 -20.67 6.06 -9.82
CA THR A 94 -20.20 6.30 -11.18
C THR A 94 -18.69 6.13 -11.35
N TYR A 95 -17.92 6.64 -10.39
CA TYR A 95 -16.47 6.59 -10.45
C TYR A 95 -15.95 5.39 -9.70
N ARG A 96 -15.14 4.57 -10.38
CA ARG A 96 -14.59 3.32 -9.85
C ARG A 96 -13.07 3.34 -9.92
N GLY A 97 -12.41 2.82 -8.89
CA GLY A 97 -10.97 2.64 -8.90
C GLY A 97 -10.52 1.63 -9.94
N LYS A 98 -9.39 1.89 -10.59
CA LYS A 98 -8.81 1.03 -11.62
C LYS A 98 -7.32 0.85 -11.40
N HIS A 99 -6.78 -0.28 -11.84
CA HIS A 99 -5.36 -0.60 -11.76
C HIS A 99 -4.53 0.07 -12.86
N THR A 100 -5.18 0.78 -13.77
CA THR A 100 -4.54 1.36 -14.95
C THR A 100 -4.59 2.88 -14.89
N LYS A 101 -3.95 3.53 -15.86
CA LYS A 101 -3.98 5.00 -16.02
C LYS A 101 -5.37 5.54 -16.34
N ASP A 102 -6.35 4.66 -16.59
CA ASP A 102 -7.75 5.06 -16.75
C ASP A 102 -8.42 5.43 -15.42
N ASP A 103 -7.74 5.20 -14.29
CA ASP A 103 -8.22 5.66 -12.99
C ASP A 103 -8.29 7.20 -12.97
N LEU A 104 -9.36 7.73 -12.37
CA LEU A 104 -9.60 9.17 -12.34
C LEU A 104 -8.45 9.96 -11.72
N SER A 105 -7.69 9.36 -10.81
CA SER A 105 -6.56 10.02 -10.17
C SER A 105 -5.48 10.47 -11.16
N TYR A 106 -5.31 9.75 -12.26
CA TYR A 106 -4.33 10.14 -13.30
C TYR A 106 -4.73 11.43 -14.01
N ASP A 107 -6.03 11.66 -14.21
CA ASP A 107 -6.52 12.90 -14.81
C ASP A 107 -6.34 14.11 -13.88
N ILE A 108 -6.55 13.88 -12.58
CA ILE A 108 -6.53 14.95 -11.58
C ILE A 108 -5.12 15.23 -11.05
N LEU A 109 -4.35 14.18 -10.79
CA LEU A 109 -3.04 14.27 -10.14
C LEU A 109 -1.87 14.18 -11.11
N GLY A 110 -2.14 13.81 -12.36
CA GLY A 110 -1.10 13.68 -13.39
C GLY A 110 -0.21 12.47 -13.20
N GLU A 111 -0.63 11.50 -12.44
CA GLU A 111 0.13 10.26 -12.17
C GLU A 111 -0.41 9.08 -13.00
#